data_47b22a40de9432f4910455123cf3b003
#
_entry.id   47b22a40de9432f4910455123cf3b003
#
_cell.length_a   1.000
_cell.length_b   1.000
_cell.length_c   1.000
_cell.angle_alpha   90.00
_cell.angle_beta   90.00
_cell.angle_gamma   90.00
#
_symmetry.space_group_name_H-M   'P 1'
#
loop_
_entity.id
_entity.type
_entity.pdbx_description
1 polymer ?
#
loop_
_entity_poly.entity_id
_entity_poly.type
_entity_poly.pdbx_seq_one_letter_code
_entity_poly.pdbx_strand_id
1 'polypeptide(L)'
;NDYYRNMIRNSIIPQFRKFDDNVMLKFQTTIDNLNSTKIFADQVLVETKNKIFNYNSDHIKVKIDDLKNLIPVEYYVHHLFIDYKFDYKEIIKLFKSDSGKHIDSNTHKLTKNKNYLIITKND
;
A
#
# COMPACT_ATOMS: atom_id res chain seq x y z
N ASN A 1 -14.93 14.21 7.42
CA ASN A 1 -15.60 15.51 7.40
C ASN A 1 -17.00 15.37 7.97
N ASP A 2 -17.32 16.20 8.96
CA ASP A 2 -18.60 16.13 9.69
C ASP A 2 -19.81 16.46 8.82
N TYR A 3 -19.65 17.35 7.84
CA TYR A 3 -20.72 17.71 6.91
C TYR A 3 -21.16 16.47 6.11
N TYR A 4 -20.23 15.76 5.50
CA TYR A 4 -20.57 14.57 4.71
C TYR A 4 -21.10 13.44 5.58
N ARG A 5 -20.53 13.27 6.75
CA ARG A 5 -21.00 12.26 7.72
C ARG A 5 -22.46 12.53 8.10
N ASN A 6 -22.78 13.78 8.43
CA ASN A 6 -24.14 14.18 8.81
C ASN A 6 -25.11 14.06 7.64
N MET A 7 -24.70 14.42 6.43
CA MET A 7 -25.52 14.26 5.23
C MET A 7 -25.87 12.80 4.98
N ILE A 8 -24.89 11.92 5.08
CA ILE A 8 -25.11 10.48 4.92
C ILE A 8 -26.08 9.97 5.98
N ARG A 9 -25.85 10.29 7.25
CA ARG A 9 -26.68 9.85 8.36
C ARG A 9 -28.11 10.38 8.28
N ASN A 10 -28.27 11.64 7.95
CA ASN A 10 -29.56 12.32 8.07
C ASN A 10 -30.39 12.29 6.78
N SER A 11 -29.74 12.16 5.62
CA SER A 11 -30.42 12.25 4.32
C SER A 11 -30.35 10.98 3.51
N ILE A 12 -29.18 10.34 3.43
CA ILE A 12 -28.95 9.19 2.55
C ILE A 12 -29.42 7.89 3.20
N ILE A 13 -29.00 7.61 4.43
CA ILE A 13 -29.35 6.37 5.12
C ILE A 13 -30.87 6.21 5.30
N PRO A 14 -31.63 7.26 5.69
CA PRO A 14 -33.09 7.12 5.79
C PRO A 14 -33.76 6.74 4.47
N GLN A 15 -33.22 7.18 3.32
CA GLN A 15 -33.77 6.79 2.01
C GLN A 15 -33.56 5.27 1.77
N PHE A 16 -32.41 4.73 2.11
CA PHE A 16 -32.17 3.30 1.98
C PHE A 16 -33.07 2.48 2.90
N ARG A 17 -33.35 2.97 4.11
CA ARG A 17 -34.24 2.27 5.05
C ARG A 17 -35.64 2.10 4.54
N LYS A 18 -36.11 2.98 3.65
CA LYS A 18 -37.43 2.84 3.01
C LYS A 18 -37.53 1.57 2.16
N PHE A 19 -36.39 1.08 1.65
CA PHE A 19 -36.33 -0.12 0.83
C PHE A 19 -35.93 -1.35 1.62
N ASP A 20 -35.17 -1.17 2.72
CA ASP A 20 -34.66 -2.29 3.52
C ASP A 20 -34.44 -1.83 4.96
N ASP A 21 -35.24 -2.35 5.88
CA ASP A 21 -35.17 -2.02 7.31
C ASP A 21 -33.84 -2.46 7.92
N ASN A 22 -33.15 -3.43 7.29
CA ASN A 22 -31.88 -3.98 7.77
C ASN A 22 -30.66 -3.30 7.14
N VAL A 23 -30.86 -2.18 6.43
CA VAL A 23 -29.75 -1.52 5.72
C VAL A 23 -28.58 -1.14 6.64
N MET A 24 -28.88 -0.69 7.87
CA MET A 24 -27.83 -0.35 8.82
C MET A 24 -27.01 -1.57 9.25
N LEU A 25 -27.70 -2.68 9.47
CA LEU A 25 -27.02 -3.93 9.80
C LEU A 25 -26.15 -4.43 8.66
N LYS A 26 -26.63 -4.31 7.42
CA LYS A 26 -25.86 -4.68 6.23
C LYS A 26 -24.63 -3.80 6.05
N PHE A 27 -24.74 -2.48 6.25
CA PHE A 27 -23.59 -1.58 6.22
C PHE A 27 -22.59 -1.93 7.32
N GLN A 28 -23.07 -2.20 8.53
CA GLN A 28 -22.17 -2.57 9.64
C GLN A 28 -21.43 -3.86 9.32
N THR A 29 -22.12 -4.87 8.81
CA THR A 29 -21.49 -6.13 8.40
C THR A 29 -20.43 -5.91 7.33
N THR A 30 -20.72 -5.06 6.33
CA THR A 30 -19.76 -4.73 5.27
C THR A 30 -18.53 -4.03 5.84
N ILE A 31 -18.73 -3.06 6.73
CA ILE A 31 -17.62 -2.35 7.39
C ILE A 31 -16.76 -3.32 8.20
N ASP A 32 -17.40 -4.21 8.96
CA ASP A 32 -16.68 -5.20 9.76
C ASP A 32 -15.84 -6.13 8.87
N ASN A 33 -16.40 -6.57 7.74
CA ASN A 33 -15.68 -7.41 6.78
C ASN A 33 -14.51 -6.68 6.13
N LEU A 34 -14.69 -5.40 5.79
CA LEU A 34 -13.62 -4.58 5.23
C LEU A 34 -12.49 -4.37 6.25
N ASN A 35 -12.85 -4.11 7.51
CA ASN A 35 -11.85 -3.96 8.58
C ASN A 35 -11.07 -5.25 8.81
N SER A 36 -11.74 -6.39 8.80
CA SER A 36 -11.09 -7.70 8.94
C SER A 36 -10.15 -7.98 7.76
N THR A 37 -10.58 -7.66 6.54
CA THR A 37 -9.77 -7.80 5.34
C THR A 37 -8.53 -6.90 5.42
N LYS A 38 -8.68 -5.66 5.91
CA LYS A 38 -7.55 -4.75 6.08
C LYS A 38 -6.54 -5.29 7.08
N ILE A 39 -7.01 -5.80 8.22
CA ILE A 39 -6.12 -6.40 9.22
C ILE A 39 -5.34 -7.58 8.62
N PHE A 40 -6.04 -8.44 7.88
CA PHE A 40 -5.41 -9.56 7.18
C PHE A 40 -4.36 -9.09 6.18
N ALA A 41 -4.71 -8.11 5.33
CA ALA A 41 -3.79 -7.58 4.34
C ALA A 41 -2.57 -6.92 4.98
N ASP A 42 -2.77 -6.15 6.05
CA ASP A 42 -1.67 -5.51 6.78
C ASP A 42 -0.72 -6.55 7.38
N GLN A 43 -1.25 -7.65 7.89
CA GLN A 43 -0.43 -8.74 8.43
C GLN A 43 0.41 -9.40 7.33
N VAL A 44 -0.19 -9.66 6.18
CA VAL A 44 0.52 -10.22 5.02
C VAL A 44 1.63 -9.28 4.57
N LEU A 45 1.37 -7.96 4.56
CA LEU A 45 2.39 -6.96 4.19
C LEU A 45 3.57 -6.95 5.16
N VAL A 46 3.29 -7.01 6.46
CA VAL A 46 4.36 -7.06 7.48
C VAL A 46 5.21 -8.31 7.30
N GLU A 47 4.60 -9.46 7.13
CA GLU A 47 5.31 -10.72 6.92
C GLU A 47 6.14 -10.71 5.65
N THR A 48 5.59 -10.21 4.57
CA THR A 48 6.28 -10.10 3.28
C THR A 48 7.48 -9.16 3.40
N LYS A 49 7.29 -7.99 4.00
CA LYS A 49 8.35 -7.01 4.19
C LYS A 49 9.51 -7.59 5.00
N ASN A 50 9.20 -8.27 6.09
CA ASN A 50 10.22 -8.90 6.94
C ASN A 50 10.99 -9.98 6.18
N LYS A 51 10.34 -10.64 5.24
CA LYS A 51 10.94 -11.73 4.46
C LYS A 51 11.86 -11.22 3.35
N ILE A 52 11.48 -10.15 2.65
CA ILE A 52 12.18 -9.73 1.43
C ILE A 52 13.02 -8.45 1.58
N PHE A 53 12.78 -7.64 2.62
CA PHE A 53 13.58 -6.43 2.87
C PHE A 53 14.80 -6.78 3.71
N ASN A 54 15.99 -6.52 3.16
CA ASN A 54 17.26 -6.71 3.83
C ASN A 54 17.72 -5.39 4.43
N TYR A 55 17.64 -5.27 5.76
CA TYR A 55 17.99 -4.03 6.46
C TYR A 55 19.48 -4.04 6.78
N ASN A 56 20.19 -3.01 6.30
CA ASN A 56 21.59 -2.77 6.58
C ASN A 56 21.72 -1.44 7.35
N SER A 57 22.93 -1.13 7.82
CA SER A 57 23.13 0.07 8.66
C SER A 57 22.79 1.37 7.96
N ASP A 58 23.01 1.48 6.64
CA ASP A 58 22.87 2.72 5.88
C ASP A 58 21.91 2.58 4.68
N HIS A 59 21.39 1.40 4.42
CA HIS A 59 20.49 1.16 3.29
C HIS A 59 19.62 -0.06 3.52
N ILE A 60 18.58 -0.17 2.70
CA ILE A 60 17.70 -1.34 2.64
C ILE A 60 17.81 -1.91 1.24
N LYS A 61 18.01 -3.21 1.15
CA LYS A 61 18.20 -3.91 -0.12
C LYS A 61 17.04 -4.87 -0.36
N VAL A 62 16.43 -4.79 -1.55
CA VAL A 62 15.29 -5.63 -1.92
C VAL A 62 15.56 -6.24 -3.29
N LYS A 63 15.40 -7.55 -3.39
CA LYS A 63 15.59 -8.26 -4.65
C LYS A 63 14.39 -8.03 -5.58
N ILE A 64 14.63 -7.59 -6.82
CA ILE A 64 13.56 -7.28 -7.77
C ILE A 64 12.72 -8.52 -8.07
N ASP A 65 13.33 -9.69 -8.19
CA ASP A 65 12.61 -10.93 -8.46
C ASP A 65 11.60 -11.26 -7.36
N ASP A 66 11.91 -10.93 -6.11
CA ASP A 66 10.98 -11.14 -5.00
C ASP A 66 9.78 -10.21 -5.07
N LEU A 67 9.94 -9.01 -5.64
CA LEU A 67 8.86 -8.05 -5.80
C LEU A 67 7.98 -8.37 -7.01
N LYS A 68 8.59 -8.59 -8.17
CA LYS A 68 7.83 -8.71 -9.42
C LYS A 68 6.96 -9.95 -9.49
N ASN A 69 7.21 -10.95 -8.66
CA ASN A 69 6.42 -12.17 -8.60
C ASN A 69 5.26 -12.10 -7.61
N LEU A 70 5.13 -11.01 -6.86
CA LEU A 70 4.01 -10.79 -5.96
C LEU A 70 2.74 -10.45 -6.75
N ILE A 71 1.59 -10.97 -6.33
CA ILE A 71 0.31 -10.75 -7.01
C ILE A 71 -0.72 -10.28 -5.98
N PRO A 72 -1.35 -9.12 -6.17
CA PRO A 72 -1.12 -8.13 -7.23
C PRO A 72 0.11 -7.26 -6.93
N VAL A 73 0.99 -7.14 -7.92
CA VAL A 73 2.26 -6.43 -7.74
C VAL A 73 2.07 -4.97 -7.37
N GLU A 74 1.10 -4.29 -7.98
CA GLU A 74 0.81 -2.88 -7.70
C GLU A 74 0.45 -2.65 -6.24
N TYR A 75 -0.38 -3.51 -5.68
CA TYR A 75 -0.79 -3.41 -4.28
C TYR A 75 0.40 -3.59 -3.34
N TYR A 76 1.19 -4.64 -3.57
CA TYR A 76 2.37 -4.92 -2.74
C TYR A 76 3.39 -3.80 -2.81
N VAL A 77 3.74 -3.37 -4.02
CA VAL A 77 4.75 -2.32 -4.20
C VAL A 77 4.29 -1.01 -3.55
N HIS A 78 3.02 -0.62 -3.76
CA HIS A 78 2.48 0.58 -3.15
C HIS A 78 2.63 0.55 -1.63
N HIS A 79 2.15 -0.50 -0.99
CA HIS A 79 2.11 -0.58 0.47
C HIS A 79 3.46 -0.89 1.10
N LEU A 80 4.31 -1.67 0.45
CA LEU A 80 5.64 -1.99 0.99
C LEU A 80 6.57 -0.78 0.99
N PHE A 81 6.39 0.15 0.05
CA PHE A 81 7.27 1.31 -0.11
C PHE A 81 6.63 2.63 0.34
N ILE A 82 5.42 2.60 0.88
CA ILE A 82 4.67 3.82 1.21
C ILE A 82 5.41 4.69 2.26
N ASP A 83 6.09 4.07 3.20
CA ASP A 83 6.82 4.78 4.26
C ASP A 83 8.01 5.59 3.72
N TYR A 84 8.49 5.26 2.54
CA TYR A 84 9.62 5.91 1.90
C TYR A 84 9.19 6.98 0.90
N LYS A 85 7.88 7.18 0.74
CA LYS A 85 7.27 8.26 -0.07
C LYS A 85 7.51 8.13 -1.58
N PHE A 86 7.67 6.94 -2.09
CA PHE A 86 7.81 6.69 -3.53
C PHE A 86 6.46 6.40 -4.19
N ASP A 87 6.31 6.83 -5.44
CA ASP A 87 5.18 6.44 -6.27
C ASP A 87 5.40 5.00 -6.78
N TYR A 88 4.44 4.12 -6.50
CA TYR A 88 4.56 2.70 -6.88
C TYR A 88 4.69 2.50 -8.39
N LYS A 89 4.11 3.37 -9.20
CA LYS A 89 4.21 3.28 -10.67
C LYS A 89 5.64 3.50 -11.13
N GLU A 90 6.33 4.46 -10.52
CA GLU A 90 7.74 4.72 -10.80
C GLU A 90 8.64 3.56 -10.36
N ILE A 91 8.31 2.93 -9.24
CA ILE A 91 9.05 1.75 -8.76
C ILE A 91 8.91 0.61 -9.76
N ILE A 92 7.71 0.34 -10.25
CA ILE A 92 7.47 -0.75 -11.21
C ILE A 92 8.22 -0.49 -12.53
N LYS A 93 8.24 0.76 -12.99
CA LYS A 93 9.04 1.12 -14.17
C LYS A 93 10.53 0.85 -13.95
N LEU A 94 10.99 1.04 -12.73
CA LEU A 94 12.40 0.85 -12.38
C LEU A 94 12.83 -0.61 -12.51
N PHE A 95 11.91 -1.57 -12.37
CA PHE A 95 12.21 -3.00 -12.53
C PHE A 95 12.87 -3.32 -13.87
N LYS A 96 12.45 -2.66 -14.93
CA LYS A 96 12.93 -2.90 -16.31
C LYS A 96 13.96 -1.87 -16.76
N SER A 97 14.35 -0.95 -15.90
CA SER A 97 15.32 0.09 -16.23
C SER A 97 16.74 -0.45 -16.18
N ASP A 98 17.69 0.32 -16.72
CA ASP A 98 19.09 0.01 -16.63
C ASP A 98 19.61 0.18 -15.19
N SER A 99 20.64 -0.60 -14.86
CA SER A 99 21.32 -0.46 -13.57
C SER A 99 21.89 0.96 -13.42
N GLY A 100 21.75 1.52 -12.22
CA GLY A 100 22.15 2.89 -11.94
C GLY A 100 21.02 3.90 -12.02
N LYS A 101 19.90 3.57 -12.62
CA LYS A 101 18.70 4.42 -12.60
C LYS A 101 18.16 4.52 -11.19
N HIS A 102 17.61 5.69 -10.85
CA HIS A 102 17.06 5.93 -9.53
C HIS A 102 15.81 6.82 -9.58
N ILE A 103 15.05 6.78 -8.51
CA ILE A 103 13.95 7.71 -8.26
C ILE A 103 14.13 8.34 -6.89
N ASP A 104 13.67 9.57 -6.75
CA ASP A 104 13.84 10.35 -5.52
C ASP A 104 12.48 10.66 -4.92
N SER A 105 12.40 10.61 -3.59
CA SER A 105 11.29 11.16 -2.83
C SER A 105 11.81 12.28 -1.92
N ASN A 106 10.90 12.88 -1.16
CA ASN A 106 11.29 13.93 -0.21
C ASN A 106 12.23 13.40 0.88
N THR A 107 12.20 12.11 1.16
CA THR A 107 12.91 11.51 2.30
C THR A 107 13.96 10.49 1.91
N HIS A 108 13.81 9.85 0.75
CA HIS A 108 14.63 8.70 0.36
C HIS A 108 14.97 8.71 -1.12
N LYS A 109 15.95 7.91 -1.48
CA LYS A 109 16.33 7.60 -2.85
C LYS A 109 16.24 6.09 -3.05
N LEU A 110 15.68 5.67 -4.18
CA LEU A 110 15.60 4.27 -4.58
C LEU A 110 16.41 4.07 -5.85
N THR A 111 17.45 3.27 -5.77
CA THR A 111 18.38 3.06 -6.88
C THR A 111 18.32 1.59 -7.32
N LYS A 112 18.27 1.37 -8.63
CA LYS A 112 18.42 0.03 -9.17
C LYS A 112 19.91 -0.30 -9.33
N ASN A 113 20.33 -1.42 -8.74
CA ASN A 113 21.68 -1.96 -8.89
C ASN A 113 21.59 -3.44 -9.25
N LYS A 114 21.78 -3.75 -10.54
CA LYS A 114 21.60 -5.11 -11.07
C LYS A 114 20.17 -5.59 -10.79
N ASN A 115 20.01 -6.69 -10.05
CA ASN A 115 18.70 -7.25 -9.72
C ASN A 115 18.14 -6.76 -8.39
N TYR A 116 18.70 -5.70 -7.84
CA TYR A 116 18.33 -5.19 -6.52
C TYR A 116 17.83 -3.75 -6.60
N LEU A 117 16.90 -3.43 -5.71
CA LEU A 117 16.53 -2.06 -5.40
C LEU A 117 17.15 -1.69 -4.05
N ILE A 118 17.75 -0.53 -3.98
CA ILE A 118 18.45 -0.06 -2.78
C ILE A 118 17.80 1.24 -2.33
N ILE A 119 17.29 1.23 -1.11
CA ILE A 119 16.66 2.40 -0.48
C ILE A 119 17.69 3.05 0.41
N THR A 120 17.94 4.33 0.18
CA THR A 120 18.83 5.15 1.01
C THR A 120 18.10 6.38 1.50
N LYS A 121 18.41 6.82 2.72
CA LYS A 121 17.83 8.02 3.29
C LYS A 121 18.56 9.24 2.77
N ASN A 122 17.82 10.31 2.44
CA ASN A 122 18.41 11.58 2.05
C ASN A 122 19.12 12.24 3.24
N ASP A 123 20.15 13.01 2.93
CA ASP A 123 20.88 13.78 3.94
C ASP A 123 20.06 14.96 4.47
#